data_413dc8e65daf6f502576776736e3d3fa
#
_entry.id   413dc8e65daf6f502576776736e3d3fa
#
_cell.length_a   1.000
_cell.length_b   1.000
_cell.length_c   1.000
_cell.angle_alpha   90.00
_cell.angle_beta   90.00
_cell.angle_gamma   90.00
#
_symmetry.space_group_name_H-M   'P 1'
#
loop_
_entity.id
_entity.type
_entity.pdbx_description
1 polymer ?
#
loop_
_entity_poly.entity_id
_entity_poly.type
_entity_poly.pdbx_seq_one_letter_code
_entity_poly.pdbx_strand_id
1 'polypeptide(L)'
;MRKKVWFFLLLLMIFLSFWLSGWEGVRETKIMDRQSPQEKSEEHMPMPAEVNYEYEIQELYAQRGENQIYGVIYIPKDAGEEMPAVIFSHGFGGTYSVGIQYAEALAKKGYVVYCFDFCGGSPSSRSDGSTLEMSLFTEQSDLEAVIAMIQKLDYVDSDNLFLIGTSQGGAVSAITGATHPKEIRGMVLLYPAFILTERANELFQSEDEIPDVYFFMWMNVGRSYFEPLIGYDIYEEIADYDKDVLLIHGAADSIVPLSCSERALEVYPSAELKIIPSGSHGFYGDNAQQTISYILEYLENHRV
;
A
#
# COMPACT_ATOMS: atom_id res chain seq x y z
N MET A 1 -32.68 18.81 -37.30
CA MET A 1 -31.51 18.17 -37.89
C MET A 1 -30.57 19.24 -38.43
N ARG A 2 -29.25 19.13 -38.25
CA ARG A 2 -28.22 20.10 -38.63
C ARG A 2 -28.17 21.39 -37.79
N LYS A 3 -27.29 21.38 -36.74
CA LYS A 3 -26.47 22.50 -36.22
C LYS A 3 -25.79 22.02 -34.92
N LYS A 4 -24.58 21.44 -34.99
CA LYS A 4 -23.62 21.27 -33.90
C LYS A 4 -22.35 20.57 -34.41
N VAL A 5 -21.67 21.16 -35.37
CA VAL A 5 -20.30 20.78 -35.78
C VAL A 5 -19.63 22.08 -36.22
N TRP A 6 -19.26 22.93 -35.30
CA TRP A 6 -18.40 24.12 -35.58
C TRP A 6 -17.97 24.75 -34.24
N PHE A 7 -17.19 24.02 -33.44
CA PHE A 7 -16.56 24.62 -32.26
C PHE A 7 -15.22 23.94 -31.87
N PHE A 8 -14.53 23.33 -32.82
CA PHE A 8 -13.24 22.65 -32.55
C PHE A 8 -12.14 23.00 -33.54
N LEU A 9 -12.07 24.26 -34.00
CA LEU A 9 -11.00 24.71 -34.92
C LEU A 9 -10.67 26.20 -34.73
N LEU A 10 -10.39 26.64 -33.49
CA LEU A 10 -9.90 28.03 -33.26
C LEU A 10 -9.07 28.16 -31.98
N LEU A 11 -8.09 27.27 -31.77
CA LEU A 11 -7.11 27.41 -30.67
C LEU A 11 -5.76 26.79 -31.04
N LEU A 12 -5.29 27.06 -32.26
CA LEU A 12 -3.97 26.58 -32.73
C LEU A 12 -3.26 27.61 -33.58
N MET A 13 -3.28 28.89 -33.22
CA MET A 13 -2.43 29.93 -33.82
C MET A 13 -2.28 31.14 -32.89
N ILE A 14 -1.56 31.02 -31.78
CA ILE A 14 -0.90 32.14 -31.07
C ILE A 14 0.23 31.53 -30.23
N PHE A 15 1.34 31.16 -30.82
CA PHE A 15 2.62 30.99 -30.16
C PHE A 15 3.74 30.92 -31.20
N LEU A 16 3.92 32.03 -31.95
CA LEU A 16 5.11 32.24 -32.79
C LEU A 16 5.31 33.73 -33.03
N SER A 17 5.79 34.42 -32.01
CA SER A 17 6.46 35.71 -32.19
C SER A 17 6.95 36.23 -30.82
N PHE A 18 8.14 35.81 -30.40
CA PHE A 18 9.01 36.58 -29.48
C PHE A 18 10.38 35.89 -29.46
N TRP A 19 11.08 35.98 -30.59
CA TRP A 19 12.52 35.76 -30.63
C TRP A 19 13.10 36.83 -31.54
N LEU A 20 13.72 37.82 -30.94
CA LEU A 20 14.74 38.71 -31.53
C LEU A 20 14.71 40.06 -30.83
N SER A 21 15.52 40.22 -29.78
CA SER A 21 16.26 41.47 -29.52
C SER A 21 16.89 41.43 -28.11
N GLY A 22 18.18 41.60 -28.01
CA GLY A 22 18.82 41.88 -26.71
C GLY A 22 20.13 41.14 -26.45
N TRP A 23 21.09 41.30 -27.33
CA TRP A 23 22.47 40.93 -27.02
C TRP A 23 23.23 42.25 -26.82
N GLU A 24 23.69 42.52 -25.58
CA GLU A 24 24.83 43.40 -25.25
C GLU A 24 25.11 43.32 -23.74
N GLY A 25 26.38 43.08 -23.39
CA GLY A 25 26.90 43.38 -22.04
C GLY A 25 27.54 42.23 -21.27
N VAL A 26 28.57 41.57 -21.82
CA VAL A 26 29.48 40.73 -21.00
C VAL A 26 30.44 41.65 -20.24
N ARG A 27 30.32 41.73 -18.91
CA ARG A 27 31.37 42.23 -18.02
C ARG A 27 32.18 41.04 -17.51
N GLU A 28 33.44 40.99 -17.89
CA GLU A 28 34.44 40.10 -17.30
C GLU A 28 34.59 40.39 -15.81
N THR A 29 34.23 39.41 -14.97
CA THR A 29 34.62 39.37 -13.56
C THR A 29 35.72 38.33 -13.38
N LYS A 30 36.87 38.80 -12.93
CA LYS A 30 38.06 38.04 -12.53
C LYS A 30 37.70 36.87 -11.62
N ILE A 31 37.96 35.67 -12.08
CA ILE A 31 37.88 34.44 -11.25
C ILE A 31 39.14 34.42 -10.38
N MET A 32 38.98 34.65 -9.09
CA MET A 32 39.99 34.32 -8.09
C MET A 32 40.00 32.81 -7.89
N ASP A 33 41.14 32.23 -8.20
CA ASP A 33 41.49 30.82 -7.99
C ASP A 33 41.38 30.49 -6.48
N ARG A 34 40.29 29.85 -6.04
CA ARG A 34 40.18 29.21 -4.73
C ARG A 34 40.51 27.75 -4.92
N GLN A 35 41.67 27.34 -4.44
CA GLN A 35 42.04 25.96 -4.28
C GLN A 35 40.90 25.21 -3.54
N SER A 36 40.31 24.23 -4.21
CA SER A 36 39.35 23.29 -3.63
C SER A 36 40.04 22.47 -2.52
N PRO A 37 39.35 22.22 -1.38
CA PRO A 37 39.84 21.28 -0.39
C PRO A 37 39.94 19.89 -1.02
N GLN A 38 41.06 19.21 -0.80
CA GLN A 38 41.22 17.79 -1.16
C GLN A 38 40.09 16.99 -0.54
N GLU A 39 39.23 16.40 -1.37
CA GLU A 39 38.32 15.31 -0.98
C GLU A 39 39.18 14.19 -0.42
N LYS A 40 39.07 13.96 0.88
CA LYS A 40 39.48 12.71 1.48
C LYS A 40 38.64 11.64 0.83
N SER A 41 39.28 10.71 0.14
CA SER A 41 38.68 9.46 -0.29
C SER A 41 38.12 8.77 0.96
N GLU A 42 36.80 8.78 1.13
CA GLU A 42 36.14 7.87 2.05
C GLU A 42 36.47 6.46 1.53
N GLU A 43 37.18 5.71 2.34
CA GLU A 43 37.38 4.28 2.12
C GLU A 43 35.99 3.66 2.07
N HIS A 44 35.56 3.29 0.88
CA HIS A 44 34.35 2.53 0.64
C HIS A 44 34.55 1.16 1.29
N MET A 45 34.11 1.01 2.55
CA MET A 45 34.03 -0.32 3.15
C MET A 45 33.14 -1.17 2.26
N PRO A 46 33.58 -2.37 1.84
CA PRO A 46 32.73 -3.26 1.07
C PRO A 46 31.47 -3.52 1.90
N MET A 47 30.31 -3.22 1.31
CA MET A 47 29.03 -3.59 1.92
C MET A 47 29.07 -5.09 2.20
N PRO A 48 28.61 -5.55 3.39
CA PRO A 48 28.51 -6.98 3.66
C PRO A 48 27.73 -7.65 2.52
N ALA A 49 28.20 -8.83 2.11
CA ALA A 49 27.55 -9.57 1.03
C ALA A 49 26.06 -9.69 1.34
N GLU A 50 25.23 -9.29 0.40
CA GLU A 50 23.78 -9.28 0.54
C GLU A 50 23.29 -10.71 0.75
N VAL A 51 22.89 -11.06 1.97
CA VAL A 51 22.42 -12.40 2.28
C VAL A 51 21.06 -12.59 1.62
N ASN A 52 20.93 -13.65 0.82
CA ASN A 52 19.65 -14.10 0.30
C ASN A 52 19.41 -15.54 0.77
N TYR A 53 18.28 -15.74 1.42
CA TYR A 53 17.84 -17.04 1.90
C TYR A 53 17.04 -17.78 0.82
N GLU A 54 17.19 -19.09 0.77
CA GLU A 54 16.20 -19.96 0.15
C GLU A 54 14.94 -19.96 1.03
N TYR A 55 13.79 -20.22 0.43
CA TYR A 55 12.52 -20.28 1.16
C TYR A 55 11.67 -21.45 0.66
N GLU A 56 10.75 -21.88 1.49
CA GLU A 56 9.69 -22.80 1.11
C GLU A 56 8.33 -22.10 1.11
N ILE A 57 7.40 -22.67 0.36
CA ILE A 57 6.04 -22.14 0.19
C ILE A 57 5.06 -23.21 0.63
N GLN A 58 4.11 -22.85 1.50
CA GLN A 58 3.08 -23.75 1.99
C GLN A 58 1.72 -23.08 1.93
N GLU A 59 0.65 -23.86 1.69
CA GLU A 59 -0.72 -23.40 1.93
C GLU A 59 -1.01 -23.46 3.43
N LEU A 60 -1.61 -22.40 3.97
CA LEU A 60 -1.95 -22.31 5.37
C LEU A 60 -3.33 -21.65 5.51
N TYR A 61 -4.13 -22.13 6.44
CA TYR A 61 -5.50 -21.66 6.63
C TYR A 61 -5.67 -21.04 8.02
N ALA A 62 -6.19 -19.81 8.08
CA ALA A 62 -6.68 -19.23 9.32
C ALA A 62 -8.20 -19.50 9.46
N GLN A 63 -8.74 -19.29 10.67
CA GLN A 63 -10.14 -19.54 10.96
C GLN A 63 -10.77 -18.30 11.60
N ARG A 64 -11.86 -17.78 11.02
CA ARG A 64 -12.70 -16.74 11.60
C ARG A 64 -14.14 -17.27 11.78
N GLY A 65 -14.49 -17.65 13.01
CA GLY A 65 -15.75 -18.31 13.27
C GLY A 65 -15.88 -19.62 12.47
N GLU A 66 -16.89 -19.71 11.60
CA GLU A 66 -17.08 -20.86 10.70
C GLU A 66 -16.32 -20.70 9.37
N ASN A 67 -15.86 -19.50 9.04
CA ASN A 67 -15.18 -19.21 7.77
C ASN A 67 -13.70 -19.62 7.80
N GLN A 68 -13.27 -20.32 6.78
CA GLN A 68 -11.87 -20.67 6.53
C GLN A 68 -11.22 -19.62 5.61
N ILE A 69 -10.09 -19.09 6.04
CA ILE A 69 -9.31 -18.07 5.33
C ILE A 69 -8.11 -18.77 4.69
N TYR A 70 -8.09 -18.84 3.37
CA TYR A 70 -6.99 -19.42 2.59
C TYR A 70 -5.83 -18.44 2.48
N GLY A 71 -4.61 -18.95 2.57
CA GLY A 71 -3.42 -18.19 2.27
C GLY A 71 -2.21 -19.06 1.95
N VAL A 72 -1.13 -18.38 1.58
CA VAL A 72 0.16 -18.96 1.21
C VAL A 72 1.24 -18.30 2.05
N ILE A 73 2.02 -19.11 2.76
CA ILE A 73 3.12 -18.67 3.60
C ILE A 73 4.46 -18.97 2.94
N TYR A 74 5.36 -18.00 2.96
CA TYR A 74 6.73 -18.08 2.49
C TYR A 74 7.64 -18.11 3.71
N ILE A 75 8.40 -19.18 3.90
CA ILE A 75 9.19 -19.42 5.10
C ILE A 75 10.67 -19.48 4.69
N PRO A 76 11.50 -18.50 5.09
CA PRO A 76 12.94 -18.55 4.86
C PRO A 76 13.58 -19.78 5.50
N LYS A 77 14.59 -20.35 4.85
CA LYS A 77 15.38 -21.47 5.36
C LYS A 77 16.67 -20.94 5.99
N ASP A 78 17.01 -21.47 7.13
CA ASP A 78 18.28 -21.16 7.82
C ASP A 78 18.45 -19.66 8.18
N ALA A 79 17.32 -18.91 8.31
CA ALA A 79 17.34 -17.49 8.63
C ALA A 79 17.30 -17.18 10.14
N GLY A 80 17.02 -18.18 10.97
CA GLY A 80 16.93 -18.08 12.43
C GLY A 80 15.92 -19.07 12.99
N GLU A 81 15.83 -19.18 14.33
CA GLU A 81 14.82 -19.99 15.01
C GLU A 81 13.48 -19.28 15.01
N GLU A 82 13.48 -17.97 15.29
CA GLU A 82 12.33 -17.07 15.19
C GLU A 82 12.67 -15.96 14.20
N MET A 83 11.73 -15.64 13.29
CA MET A 83 11.92 -14.71 12.19
C MET A 83 10.85 -13.62 12.20
N PRO A 84 11.20 -12.37 11.83
CA PRO A 84 10.22 -11.31 11.65
C PRO A 84 9.18 -11.73 10.60
N ALA A 85 7.94 -11.32 10.79
CA ALA A 85 6.84 -11.71 9.92
C ALA A 85 6.11 -10.52 9.30
N VAL A 86 5.62 -10.74 8.10
CA VAL A 86 4.81 -9.80 7.32
C VAL A 86 3.51 -10.47 6.90
N ILE A 87 2.39 -9.82 7.17
CA ILE A 87 1.08 -10.21 6.63
C ILE A 87 0.72 -9.25 5.52
N PHE A 88 0.43 -9.79 4.32
CA PHE A 88 0.11 -9.01 3.13
C PHE A 88 -1.38 -9.09 2.80
N SER A 89 -2.05 -7.93 2.81
CA SER A 89 -3.47 -7.73 2.53
C SER A 89 -3.70 -7.16 1.12
N HIS A 90 -4.41 -7.91 0.27
CA HIS A 90 -4.72 -7.49 -1.11
C HIS A 90 -5.83 -6.42 -1.17
N GLY A 91 -5.93 -5.72 -2.30
CA GLY A 91 -6.99 -4.74 -2.57
C GLY A 91 -8.30 -5.37 -3.04
N PHE A 92 -9.31 -4.51 -3.29
CA PHE A 92 -10.66 -4.86 -3.75
C PHE A 92 -10.66 -5.81 -4.94
N GLY A 93 -11.32 -6.97 -4.80
CA GLY A 93 -11.40 -7.98 -5.85
C GLY A 93 -10.08 -8.70 -6.17
N GLY A 94 -9.05 -8.50 -5.35
CA GLY A 94 -7.77 -9.19 -5.45
C GLY A 94 -7.78 -10.57 -4.78
N THR A 95 -6.60 -11.20 -4.76
CA THR A 95 -6.32 -12.46 -4.07
C THR A 95 -4.90 -12.40 -3.50
N TYR A 96 -4.51 -13.41 -2.73
CA TYR A 96 -3.13 -13.58 -2.23
C TYR A 96 -2.05 -13.35 -3.30
N SER A 97 -2.38 -13.62 -4.57
CA SER A 97 -1.44 -13.54 -5.69
C SER A 97 -0.90 -12.11 -5.95
N VAL A 98 -1.60 -11.08 -5.49
CA VAL A 98 -1.12 -9.68 -5.57
C VAL A 98 0.16 -9.50 -4.73
N GLY A 99 0.30 -10.25 -3.65
CA GLY A 99 1.44 -10.19 -2.73
C GLY A 99 2.66 -10.97 -3.16
N ILE A 100 2.58 -11.87 -4.16
CA ILE A 100 3.65 -12.84 -4.49
C ILE A 100 5.01 -12.15 -4.72
N GLN A 101 5.07 -11.11 -5.55
CA GLN A 101 6.32 -10.42 -5.86
C GLN A 101 7.00 -9.81 -4.61
N TYR A 102 6.21 -9.33 -3.66
CA TYR A 102 6.68 -8.81 -2.39
C TYR A 102 7.12 -9.94 -1.47
N ALA A 103 6.31 -11.00 -1.36
CA ALA A 103 6.58 -12.15 -0.51
C ALA A 103 7.90 -12.84 -0.90
N GLU A 104 8.14 -13.08 -2.20
CA GLU A 104 9.39 -13.66 -2.69
C GLU A 104 10.63 -12.79 -2.37
N ALA A 105 10.48 -11.46 -2.51
CA ALA A 105 11.57 -10.54 -2.23
C ALA A 105 11.89 -10.49 -0.72
N LEU A 106 10.87 -10.43 0.13
CA LEU A 106 11.01 -10.35 1.58
C LEU A 106 11.47 -11.67 2.19
N ALA A 107 10.97 -12.82 1.68
CA ALA A 107 11.41 -14.13 2.15
C ALA A 107 12.90 -14.36 1.90
N LYS A 108 13.45 -13.90 0.76
CA LYS A 108 14.90 -13.91 0.48
C LYS A 108 15.70 -13.08 1.48
N LYS A 109 15.07 -12.14 2.19
CA LYS A 109 15.71 -11.29 3.20
C LYS A 109 15.44 -11.74 4.64
N GLY A 110 14.85 -12.93 4.81
CA GLY A 110 14.66 -13.54 6.13
C GLY A 110 13.35 -13.22 6.81
N TYR A 111 12.37 -12.68 6.08
CA TYR A 111 11.02 -12.43 6.60
C TYR A 111 10.09 -13.60 6.28
N VAL A 112 9.36 -14.11 7.27
CA VAL A 112 8.19 -14.95 7.03
C VAL A 112 7.10 -14.06 6.41
N VAL A 113 6.51 -14.47 5.27
CA VAL A 113 5.47 -13.66 4.63
C VAL A 113 4.24 -14.49 4.38
N TYR A 114 3.10 -14.00 4.86
CA TYR A 114 1.81 -14.62 4.61
C TYR A 114 0.94 -13.74 3.74
N CYS A 115 0.55 -14.26 2.58
CA CYS A 115 -0.40 -13.65 1.66
C CYS A 115 -1.69 -14.47 1.67
N PHE A 116 -2.84 -13.84 1.84
CA PHE A 116 -4.10 -14.54 2.00
C PHE A 116 -5.23 -13.92 1.17
N ASP A 117 -6.31 -14.66 1.01
CA ASP A 117 -7.55 -14.19 0.40
C ASP A 117 -8.51 -13.76 1.50
N PHE A 118 -9.04 -12.54 1.43
CA PHE A 118 -10.15 -12.15 2.29
C PHE A 118 -11.41 -12.98 2.00
N CYS A 119 -12.19 -13.30 3.04
CA CYS A 119 -13.47 -13.97 2.89
C CYS A 119 -14.45 -13.13 2.06
N GLY A 120 -14.85 -13.65 0.91
CA GLY A 120 -15.67 -12.92 -0.04
C GLY A 120 -14.98 -11.72 -0.69
N GLY A 121 -13.69 -11.47 -0.48
CA GLY A 121 -12.95 -10.31 -1.01
C GLY A 121 -12.83 -10.30 -2.53
N SER A 122 -13.07 -11.43 -3.19
CA SER A 122 -13.01 -11.59 -4.65
C SER A 122 -13.91 -12.73 -5.12
N PRO A 123 -14.47 -12.65 -6.36
CA PRO A 123 -15.09 -13.83 -7.00
C PRO A 123 -14.14 -15.00 -7.23
N SER A 124 -12.83 -14.75 -7.15
CA SER A 124 -11.77 -15.76 -7.31
C SER A 124 -11.11 -16.14 -5.99
N SER A 125 -11.63 -15.66 -4.86
CA SER A 125 -11.14 -16.02 -3.53
C SER A 125 -11.26 -17.52 -3.29
N ARG A 126 -10.23 -18.09 -2.66
CA ARG A 126 -10.24 -19.48 -2.17
C ARG A 126 -10.67 -19.56 -0.70
N SER A 127 -10.87 -18.41 -0.04
CA SER A 127 -11.50 -18.30 1.27
C SER A 127 -13.01 -18.42 1.14
N ASP A 128 -13.66 -18.78 2.25
CA ASP A 128 -15.11 -18.83 2.34
C ASP A 128 -15.76 -17.44 2.16
N GLY A 129 -17.07 -17.37 2.16
CA GLY A 129 -17.85 -16.15 2.09
C GLY A 129 -18.21 -15.72 0.67
N SER A 130 -18.89 -14.60 0.59
CA SER A 130 -19.43 -14.03 -0.67
C SER A 130 -19.10 -12.56 -0.77
N THR A 131 -18.89 -12.07 -2.00
CA THR A 131 -18.69 -10.62 -2.25
C THR A 131 -19.93 -9.80 -1.82
N LEU A 132 -21.07 -10.43 -1.66
CA LEU A 132 -22.29 -9.79 -1.15
C LEU A 132 -22.31 -9.63 0.39
N GLU A 133 -21.41 -10.30 1.10
CA GLU A 133 -21.29 -10.26 2.56
C GLU A 133 -20.02 -9.53 3.02
N MET A 134 -19.10 -9.29 2.11
CA MET A 134 -17.85 -8.61 2.37
C MET A 134 -18.07 -7.13 2.73
N SER A 135 -17.23 -6.61 3.61
CA SER A 135 -17.06 -5.19 3.94
C SER A 135 -15.65 -4.92 4.42
N LEU A 136 -15.28 -3.64 4.55
CA LEU A 136 -14.00 -3.23 5.14
C LEU A 136 -13.79 -3.85 6.54
N PHE A 137 -14.87 -3.97 7.34
CA PHE A 137 -14.81 -4.50 8.70
C PHE A 137 -14.85 -6.04 8.78
N THR A 138 -15.47 -6.72 7.81
CA THR A 138 -15.34 -8.19 7.73
C THR A 138 -13.93 -8.59 7.30
N GLU A 139 -13.30 -7.82 6.40
CA GLU A 139 -11.90 -8.00 6.02
C GLU A 139 -10.93 -7.66 7.17
N GLN A 140 -11.26 -6.65 8.01
CA GLN A 140 -10.55 -6.39 9.26
C GLN A 140 -10.60 -7.63 10.18
N SER A 141 -11.78 -8.20 10.38
CA SER A 141 -11.94 -9.39 11.22
C SER A 141 -11.19 -10.62 10.66
N ASP A 142 -11.07 -10.74 9.33
CA ASP A 142 -10.24 -11.77 8.69
C ASP A 142 -8.75 -11.52 9.01
N LEU A 143 -8.28 -10.28 8.90
CA LEU A 143 -6.90 -9.93 9.20
C LEU A 143 -6.57 -10.16 10.68
N GLU A 144 -7.47 -9.86 11.60
CA GLU A 144 -7.33 -10.17 13.04
C GLU A 144 -7.17 -11.67 13.29
N ALA A 145 -7.96 -12.50 12.61
CA ALA A 145 -7.84 -13.96 12.71
C ALA A 145 -6.52 -14.47 12.14
N VAL A 146 -6.04 -13.85 11.04
CA VAL A 146 -4.74 -14.16 10.45
C VAL A 146 -3.60 -13.76 11.40
N ILE A 147 -3.63 -12.56 11.99
CA ILE A 147 -2.66 -12.12 12.99
C ILE A 147 -2.57 -13.13 14.13
N ALA A 148 -3.70 -13.50 14.71
CA ALA A 148 -3.76 -14.46 15.80
C ALA A 148 -3.25 -15.86 15.45
N MET A 149 -3.32 -16.26 14.18
CA MET A 149 -2.75 -17.51 13.67
C MET A 149 -1.23 -17.39 13.49
N ILE A 150 -0.76 -16.34 12.83
CA ILE A 150 0.67 -16.14 12.55
C ILE A 150 1.49 -16.03 13.82
N GLN A 151 1.00 -15.32 14.84
CA GLN A 151 1.67 -15.19 16.15
C GLN A 151 1.84 -16.50 16.92
N LYS A 152 1.14 -17.58 16.53
CA LYS A 152 1.25 -18.90 17.16
C LYS A 152 2.23 -19.84 16.47
N LEU A 153 2.83 -19.42 15.37
CA LEU A 153 3.82 -20.21 14.66
C LEU A 153 5.17 -20.15 15.40
N ASP A 154 5.72 -21.28 15.76
CA ASP A 154 6.94 -21.38 16.60
C ASP A 154 8.18 -20.73 15.98
N TYR A 155 8.16 -20.48 14.68
CA TYR A 155 9.25 -19.85 13.92
C TYR A 155 9.01 -18.36 13.62
N VAL A 156 7.97 -17.75 14.20
CA VAL A 156 7.64 -16.33 14.02
C VAL A 156 8.00 -15.54 15.27
N ASP A 157 8.81 -14.51 15.08
CA ASP A 157 9.05 -13.47 16.09
C ASP A 157 7.85 -12.52 16.15
N SER A 158 6.99 -12.72 17.15
CA SER A 158 5.76 -11.95 17.33
C SER A 158 6.00 -10.48 17.70
N ASP A 159 7.18 -10.10 18.20
CA ASP A 159 7.54 -8.72 18.49
C ASP A 159 7.89 -7.94 17.21
N ASN A 160 8.17 -8.67 16.12
CA ASN A 160 8.49 -8.14 14.80
C ASN A 160 7.43 -8.53 13.74
N LEU A 161 6.15 -8.32 14.05
CA LEU A 161 5.04 -8.53 13.13
C LEU A 161 4.64 -7.23 12.43
N PHE A 162 4.71 -7.22 11.09
CA PHE A 162 4.39 -6.07 10.26
C PHE A 162 3.18 -6.35 9.36
N LEU A 163 2.43 -5.30 9.03
CA LEU A 163 1.36 -5.36 8.03
C LEU A 163 1.78 -4.64 6.75
N ILE A 164 1.51 -5.25 5.61
CA ILE A 164 1.59 -4.59 4.30
C ILE A 164 0.22 -4.71 3.64
N GLY A 165 -0.36 -3.60 3.21
CA GLY A 165 -1.65 -3.62 2.54
C GLY A 165 -1.67 -2.76 1.28
N THR A 166 -2.36 -3.25 0.23
CA THR A 166 -2.55 -2.53 -1.04
C THR A 166 -3.99 -2.03 -1.15
N SER A 167 -4.20 -0.78 -1.60
CA SER A 167 -5.54 -0.24 -1.88
C SER A 167 -6.52 -0.46 -0.71
N GLN A 168 -7.63 -1.20 -0.90
CA GLN A 168 -8.55 -1.57 0.18
C GLN A 168 -7.85 -2.34 1.30
N GLY A 169 -6.97 -3.31 0.99
CA GLY A 169 -6.17 -4.01 2.00
C GLY A 169 -5.24 -3.08 2.78
N GLY A 170 -4.83 -1.94 2.18
CA GLY A 170 -4.13 -0.86 2.87
C GLY A 170 -5.02 -0.15 3.90
N ALA A 171 -6.27 0.13 3.55
CA ALA A 171 -7.26 0.68 4.48
C ALA A 171 -7.58 -0.30 5.61
N VAL A 172 -7.77 -1.60 5.30
CA VAL A 172 -7.97 -2.67 6.29
C VAL A 172 -6.77 -2.78 7.23
N SER A 173 -5.54 -2.80 6.69
CA SER A 173 -4.32 -2.85 7.51
C SER A 173 -4.22 -1.64 8.44
N ALA A 174 -4.57 -0.45 7.96
CA ALA A 174 -4.53 0.78 8.74
C ALA A 174 -5.48 0.74 9.95
N ILE A 175 -6.77 0.40 9.74
CA ILE A 175 -7.74 0.29 10.84
C ILE A 175 -7.40 -0.86 11.80
N THR A 176 -6.87 -1.98 11.28
CA THR A 176 -6.44 -3.10 12.13
C THR A 176 -5.25 -2.71 13.00
N GLY A 177 -4.26 -1.99 12.44
CA GLY A 177 -3.13 -1.48 13.21
C GLY A 177 -3.57 -0.55 14.33
N ALA A 178 -4.53 0.36 14.07
CA ALA A 178 -5.07 1.29 15.05
C ALA A 178 -5.80 0.58 16.19
N THR A 179 -6.54 -0.50 15.90
CA THR A 179 -7.24 -1.30 16.92
C THR A 179 -6.32 -2.29 17.66
N HIS A 180 -5.19 -2.68 17.06
CA HIS A 180 -4.21 -3.64 17.60
C HIS A 180 -2.78 -3.07 17.71
N PRO A 181 -2.56 -1.86 18.24
CA PRO A 181 -1.26 -1.18 18.16
C PRO A 181 -0.14 -1.89 18.92
N LYS A 182 -0.48 -2.77 19.89
CA LYS A 182 0.54 -3.53 20.64
C LYS A 182 1.09 -4.72 19.87
N GLU A 183 0.28 -5.31 18.99
CA GLU A 183 0.59 -6.54 18.25
C GLU A 183 1.34 -6.25 16.95
N ILE A 184 1.15 -5.05 16.38
CA ILE A 184 1.71 -4.67 15.09
C ILE A 184 2.92 -3.75 15.31
N ARG A 185 4.08 -4.17 14.82
CA ARG A 185 5.34 -3.43 14.95
C ARG A 185 5.40 -2.20 14.08
N GLY A 186 4.87 -2.27 12.88
CA GLY A 186 4.82 -1.20 11.89
C GLY A 186 3.97 -1.58 10.70
N MET A 187 3.63 -0.59 9.86
CA MET A 187 2.79 -0.81 8.68
C MET A 187 3.40 -0.17 7.43
N VAL A 188 3.23 -0.86 6.29
CA VAL A 188 3.49 -0.31 4.96
C VAL A 188 2.20 -0.31 4.16
N LEU A 189 1.72 0.87 3.80
CA LEU A 189 0.45 1.08 3.13
C LEU A 189 0.69 1.54 1.68
N LEU A 190 0.40 0.66 0.73
CA LEU A 190 0.59 0.92 -0.69
C LEU A 190 -0.71 1.49 -1.27
N TYR A 191 -0.67 2.76 -1.70
CA TYR A 191 -1.83 3.47 -2.26
C TYR A 191 -3.15 3.16 -1.54
N PRO A 192 -3.21 3.32 -0.17
CA PRO A 192 -4.34 2.89 0.64
C PRO A 192 -5.63 3.59 0.24
N ALA A 193 -6.71 2.80 0.10
CA ALA A 193 -7.99 3.30 -0.39
C ALA A 193 -8.81 4.01 0.70
N PHE A 194 -8.24 5.02 1.36
CA PHE A 194 -8.95 5.82 2.36
C PHE A 194 -10.14 6.62 1.79
N ILE A 195 -10.21 6.76 0.46
CA ILE A 195 -11.33 7.38 -0.24
C ILE A 195 -12.64 6.58 -0.14
N LEU A 196 -12.62 5.32 0.33
CA LEU A 196 -13.81 4.46 0.34
C LEU A 196 -14.96 5.06 1.15
N THR A 197 -14.66 5.72 2.27
CA THR A 197 -15.67 6.38 3.12
C THR A 197 -16.31 7.59 2.41
N GLU A 198 -15.50 8.40 1.73
CA GLU A 198 -15.99 9.51 0.92
C GLU A 198 -16.84 9.01 -0.26
N ARG A 199 -16.40 7.95 -0.95
CA ARG A 199 -17.13 7.32 -2.05
C ARG A 199 -18.47 6.75 -1.63
N ALA A 200 -18.57 6.12 -0.45
CA ALA A 200 -19.84 5.62 0.08
C ALA A 200 -20.83 6.79 0.28
N ASN A 201 -20.38 7.88 0.90
CA ASN A 201 -21.21 9.08 1.16
C ASN A 201 -21.53 9.89 -0.12
N GLU A 202 -20.70 9.82 -1.16
CA GLU A 202 -21.01 10.39 -2.49
C GLU A 202 -22.08 9.59 -3.23
N LEU A 203 -22.05 8.26 -3.11
CA LEU A 203 -23.00 7.36 -3.78
C LEU A 203 -24.36 7.32 -3.08
N PHE A 204 -24.38 7.37 -1.75
CA PHE A 204 -25.58 7.20 -0.94
C PHE A 204 -25.63 8.26 0.17
N GLN A 205 -26.74 9.00 0.24
CA GLN A 205 -26.93 10.05 1.25
C GLN A 205 -27.39 9.48 2.61
N SER A 206 -27.93 8.25 2.60
CA SER A 206 -28.35 7.51 3.78
C SER A 206 -28.33 6.01 3.50
N GLU A 207 -28.34 5.22 4.58
CA GLU A 207 -28.38 3.76 4.49
C GLU A 207 -29.61 3.25 3.70
N ASP A 208 -30.76 3.95 3.76
CA ASP A 208 -31.99 3.56 3.06
C ASP A 208 -31.86 3.59 1.53
N GLU A 209 -30.91 4.36 1.00
CA GLU A 209 -30.64 4.46 -0.44
C GLU A 209 -29.75 3.31 -0.96
N ILE A 210 -29.11 2.55 -0.06
CA ILE A 210 -28.20 1.47 -0.46
C ILE A 210 -29.02 0.27 -0.90
N PRO A 211 -28.87 -0.19 -2.17
CA PRO A 211 -29.55 -1.38 -2.65
C PRO A 211 -28.96 -2.66 -2.03
N ASP A 212 -29.71 -3.76 -2.03
CA ASP A 212 -29.22 -5.06 -1.54
C ASP A 212 -27.99 -5.54 -2.30
N VAL A 213 -27.89 -5.23 -3.60
CA VAL A 213 -26.75 -5.54 -4.46
C VAL A 213 -26.41 -4.32 -5.32
N TYR A 214 -25.12 -3.96 -5.35
CA TYR A 214 -24.59 -2.86 -6.16
C TYR A 214 -23.39 -3.31 -6.97
N PHE A 215 -23.33 -2.96 -8.26
CA PHE A 215 -22.16 -3.21 -9.09
C PHE A 215 -21.14 -2.09 -8.85
N PHE A 216 -20.10 -2.40 -8.08
CA PHE A 216 -19.05 -1.44 -7.73
C PHE A 216 -17.75 -1.81 -8.43
N MET A 217 -17.18 -0.86 -9.13
CA MET A 217 -15.96 -1.03 -9.94
C MET A 217 -16.09 -2.20 -10.95
N TRP A 218 -15.82 -3.42 -10.57
CA TRP A 218 -15.80 -4.61 -11.44
C TRP A 218 -16.48 -5.84 -10.87
N MET A 219 -17.12 -5.75 -9.71
CA MET A 219 -17.89 -6.87 -9.15
C MET A 219 -19.14 -6.39 -8.41
N ASN A 220 -20.06 -7.32 -8.18
CA ASN A 220 -21.20 -7.06 -7.31
C ASN A 220 -20.77 -7.15 -5.83
N VAL A 221 -21.21 -6.18 -5.05
CA VAL A 221 -21.09 -6.16 -3.59
C VAL A 221 -22.47 -6.05 -2.98
N GLY A 222 -22.62 -6.49 -1.74
CA GLY A 222 -23.86 -6.34 -1.00
C GLY A 222 -23.99 -4.98 -0.32
N ARG A 223 -25.18 -4.73 0.23
CA ARG A 223 -25.46 -3.58 1.08
C ARG A 223 -24.45 -3.43 2.23
N SER A 224 -24.02 -4.56 2.82
CA SER A 224 -23.00 -4.65 3.87
C SER A 224 -21.66 -3.98 3.54
N TYR A 225 -21.36 -3.77 2.25
CA TYR A 225 -20.14 -3.11 1.83
C TYR A 225 -20.15 -1.60 2.12
N PHE A 226 -21.28 -0.93 1.88
CA PHE A 226 -21.39 0.52 2.02
C PHE A 226 -22.01 0.97 3.33
N GLU A 227 -22.96 0.20 3.87
CA GLU A 227 -23.71 0.57 5.07
C GLU A 227 -22.82 1.00 6.25
N PRO A 228 -21.76 0.26 6.62
CA PRO A 228 -20.91 0.67 7.72
C PRO A 228 -19.93 1.81 7.39
N LEU A 229 -19.87 2.26 6.13
CA LEU A 229 -19.03 3.38 5.70
C LEU A 229 -19.80 4.71 5.73
N ILE A 230 -21.14 4.69 5.86
CA ILE A 230 -21.92 5.92 5.94
C ILE A 230 -21.63 6.63 7.26
N GLY A 231 -21.08 7.84 7.15
CA GLY A 231 -20.70 8.64 8.32
C GLY A 231 -19.45 8.18 9.06
N TYR A 232 -18.78 7.11 8.60
CA TYR A 232 -17.51 6.68 9.16
C TYR A 232 -16.36 7.57 8.67
N ASP A 233 -15.48 8.03 9.58
CA ASP A 233 -14.24 8.74 9.22
C ASP A 233 -13.02 7.86 9.51
N ILE A 234 -12.45 7.29 8.46
CA ILE A 234 -11.27 6.43 8.55
C ILE A 234 -10.05 7.17 9.10
N TYR A 235 -9.96 8.48 8.89
CA TYR A 235 -8.82 9.28 9.34
C TYR A 235 -8.85 9.53 10.85
N GLU A 236 -10.06 9.58 11.46
CA GLU A 236 -10.17 9.60 12.92
C GLU A 236 -9.68 8.28 13.53
N GLU A 237 -10.05 7.15 12.92
CA GLU A 237 -9.67 5.81 13.41
C GLU A 237 -8.15 5.58 13.33
N ILE A 238 -7.53 5.86 12.19
CA ILE A 238 -6.10 5.58 11.98
C ILE A 238 -5.18 6.47 12.80
N ALA A 239 -5.66 7.60 13.32
CA ALA A 239 -4.91 8.50 14.18
C ALA A 239 -4.48 7.85 15.51
N ASP A 240 -5.16 6.80 15.94
CA ASP A 240 -4.86 6.07 17.18
C ASP A 240 -3.66 5.13 17.08
N TYR A 241 -3.10 4.92 15.87
CA TYR A 241 -1.87 4.16 15.69
C TYR A 241 -0.64 5.03 15.91
N ASP A 242 0.08 4.79 17.01
CA ASP A 242 1.17 5.63 17.50
C ASP A 242 2.60 5.19 17.07
N LYS A 243 2.69 4.13 16.24
CA LYS A 243 3.96 3.64 15.70
C LYS A 243 4.18 4.11 14.26
N ASP A 244 5.35 3.80 13.72
CA ASP A 244 5.76 4.26 12.39
C ASP A 244 4.94 3.62 11.27
N VAL A 245 4.57 4.44 10.27
CA VAL A 245 3.84 4.03 9.07
C VAL A 245 4.58 4.50 7.82
N LEU A 246 4.82 3.59 6.89
CA LEU A 246 5.30 3.93 5.56
C LEU A 246 4.14 3.94 4.56
N LEU A 247 3.86 5.11 4.01
CA LEU A 247 2.93 5.29 2.89
C LEU A 247 3.71 5.27 1.58
N ILE A 248 3.29 4.49 0.58
CA ILE A 248 3.87 4.51 -0.77
C ILE A 248 2.75 4.71 -1.77
N HIS A 249 2.81 5.78 -2.55
CA HIS A 249 1.75 6.15 -3.49
C HIS A 249 2.27 6.55 -4.86
N GLY A 250 1.54 6.18 -5.91
CA GLY A 250 1.85 6.58 -7.28
C GLY A 250 1.32 7.99 -7.59
N ALA A 251 2.16 8.88 -8.14
CA ALA A 251 1.71 10.22 -8.50
C ALA A 251 0.68 10.27 -9.64
N ALA A 252 0.59 9.20 -10.43
CA ALA A 252 -0.36 9.05 -11.53
C ALA A 252 -1.52 8.09 -11.19
N ASP A 253 -1.79 7.85 -9.91
CA ASP A 253 -2.92 7.02 -9.48
C ASP A 253 -4.25 7.72 -9.78
N SER A 254 -5.04 7.10 -10.67
CA SER A 254 -6.35 7.61 -11.10
C SER A 254 -7.53 6.95 -10.38
N ILE A 255 -7.29 5.98 -9.51
CA ILE A 255 -8.30 5.26 -8.74
C ILE A 255 -8.38 5.81 -7.32
N VAL A 256 -7.23 5.88 -6.64
CA VAL A 256 -7.10 6.51 -5.32
C VAL A 256 -6.21 7.74 -5.46
N PRO A 257 -6.73 8.95 -5.24
CA PRO A 257 -5.93 10.16 -5.33
C PRO A 257 -4.77 10.16 -4.33
N LEU A 258 -3.60 10.68 -4.75
CA LEU A 258 -2.42 10.84 -3.88
C LEU A 258 -2.77 11.62 -2.59
N SER A 259 -3.69 12.58 -2.68
CA SER A 259 -4.17 13.38 -1.54
C SER A 259 -4.71 12.54 -0.37
N CYS A 260 -5.15 11.30 -0.62
CA CYS A 260 -5.54 10.39 0.46
C CYS A 260 -4.35 10.02 1.35
N SER A 261 -3.19 9.73 0.76
CA SER A 261 -1.96 9.47 1.52
C SER A 261 -1.35 10.75 2.09
N GLU A 262 -1.47 11.89 1.41
CA GLU A 262 -1.04 13.18 1.95
C GLU A 262 -1.84 13.55 3.20
N ARG A 263 -3.17 13.36 3.20
CA ARG A 263 -4.00 13.55 4.40
C ARG A 263 -3.64 12.56 5.50
N ALA A 264 -3.39 11.30 5.18
CA ALA A 264 -2.98 10.30 6.17
C ALA A 264 -1.63 10.66 6.83
N LEU A 265 -0.67 11.22 6.05
CA LEU A 265 0.60 11.72 6.58
C LEU A 265 0.40 12.82 7.63
N GLU A 266 -0.64 13.65 7.50
CA GLU A 266 -0.96 14.71 8.48
C GLU A 266 -1.63 14.15 9.74
N VAL A 267 -2.27 12.99 9.64
CA VAL A 267 -3.08 12.38 10.70
C VAL A 267 -2.26 11.45 11.59
N TYR A 268 -1.39 10.62 10.99
CA TYR A 268 -0.56 9.71 11.76
C TYR A 268 0.45 10.45 12.63
N PRO A 269 0.64 10.06 13.91
CA PRO A 269 1.68 10.62 14.78
C PRO A 269 3.10 10.44 14.23
N SER A 270 3.35 9.33 13.52
CA SER A 270 4.63 9.04 12.88
C SER A 270 4.41 8.34 11.55
N ALA A 271 4.65 9.05 10.45
CA ALA A 271 4.53 8.48 9.11
C ALA A 271 5.53 9.09 8.13
N GLU A 272 5.89 8.32 7.11
CA GLU A 272 6.67 8.77 5.95
C GLU A 272 5.88 8.48 4.67
N LEU A 273 5.92 9.38 3.69
CA LEU A 273 5.31 9.21 2.38
C LEU A 273 6.39 9.14 1.29
N LYS A 274 6.47 8.01 0.61
CA LYS A 274 7.27 7.82 -0.62
C LYS A 274 6.36 7.93 -1.84
N ILE A 275 6.65 8.88 -2.72
CA ILE A 275 5.89 9.05 -3.97
C ILE A 275 6.65 8.38 -5.11
N ILE A 276 5.97 7.51 -5.87
CA ILE A 276 6.47 6.92 -7.11
C ILE A 276 6.02 7.81 -8.28
N PRO A 277 6.91 8.59 -8.91
CA PRO A 277 6.50 9.63 -9.87
C PRO A 277 5.71 9.10 -11.07
N SER A 278 6.07 7.92 -11.59
CA SER A 278 5.37 7.25 -12.70
C SER A 278 4.38 6.18 -12.24
N GLY A 279 4.19 6.00 -10.93
CA GLY A 279 3.31 5.00 -10.37
C GLY A 279 1.83 5.31 -10.62
N SER A 280 1.08 4.30 -11.04
CA SER A 280 -0.38 4.31 -11.11
C SER A 280 -0.97 3.51 -9.93
N HIS A 281 -2.25 3.13 -10.00
CA HIS A 281 -2.86 2.23 -9.00
C HIS A 281 -2.33 0.80 -9.20
N GLY A 282 -1.29 0.46 -8.45
CA GLY A 282 -0.51 -0.77 -8.59
C GLY A 282 0.91 -0.52 -9.12
N PHE A 283 1.87 -1.28 -8.59
CA PHE A 283 3.27 -1.15 -8.95
C PHE A 283 3.79 -2.39 -9.67
N TYR A 284 4.39 -2.16 -10.86
CA TYR A 284 4.92 -3.20 -11.75
C TYR A 284 6.30 -2.79 -12.26
N GLY A 285 7.11 -3.75 -12.68
CA GLY A 285 8.44 -3.50 -13.23
C GLY A 285 9.32 -2.68 -12.28
N ASP A 286 9.93 -1.61 -12.77
CA ASP A 286 10.84 -0.76 -12.00
C ASP A 286 10.17 -0.11 -10.78
N ASN A 287 8.89 0.27 -10.89
CA ASN A 287 8.12 0.83 -9.78
C ASN A 287 7.94 -0.22 -8.66
N ALA A 288 7.75 -1.50 -9.00
CA ALA A 288 7.67 -2.57 -8.01
C ALA A 288 9.01 -2.81 -7.33
N GLN A 289 10.11 -2.79 -8.07
CA GLN A 289 11.47 -2.93 -7.51
C GLN A 289 11.80 -1.78 -6.55
N GLN A 290 11.47 -0.55 -6.93
CA GLN A 290 11.64 0.61 -6.07
C GLN A 290 10.79 0.51 -4.80
N THR A 291 9.53 0.08 -4.92
CA THR A 291 8.63 -0.15 -3.79
C THR A 291 9.18 -1.21 -2.84
N ILE A 292 9.66 -2.34 -3.37
CA ILE A 292 10.29 -3.41 -2.57
C ILE A 292 11.52 -2.88 -1.81
N SER A 293 12.34 -2.03 -2.45
CA SER A 293 13.50 -1.44 -1.78
C SER A 293 13.09 -0.55 -0.61
N TYR A 294 12.06 0.28 -0.76
CA TYR A 294 11.52 1.10 0.34
C TYR A 294 10.92 0.25 1.47
N ILE A 295 10.22 -0.84 1.11
CA ILE A 295 9.68 -1.78 2.10
C ILE A 295 10.81 -2.41 2.91
N LEU A 296 11.84 -2.94 2.25
CA LEU A 296 12.98 -3.57 2.92
C LEU A 296 13.72 -2.59 3.84
N GLU A 297 13.99 -1.37 3.37
CA GLU A 297 14.61 -0.31 4.18
C GLU A 297 13.77 -0.02 5.42
N TYR A 298 12.44 0.11 5.26
CA TYR A 298 11.55 0.36 6.38
C TYR A 298 11.56 -0.80 7.39
N LEU A 299 11.40 -2.04 6.94
CA LEU A 299 11.36 -3.21 7.81
C LEU A 299 12.67 -3.39 8.60
N GLU A 300 13.83 -3.22 7.95
CA GLU A 300 15.14 -3.30 8.58
C GLU A 300 15.35 -2.23 9.66
N ASN A 301 14.86 -1.02 9.44
CA ASN A 301 14.99 0.09 10.39
C ASN A 301 14.05 -0.01 11.59
N HIS A 302 12.98 -0.82 11.51
CA HIS A 302 11.93 -0.87 12.53
C HIS A 302 11.86 -2.20 13.29
N ARG A 303 12.53 -3.25 12.83
CA ARG A 303 12.64 -4.50 13.61
C ARG A 303 13.52 -4.31 14.85
N VAL A 304 13.24 -5.03 15.95
CA VAL A 304 13.99 -5.03 17.21
C VAL A 304 14.75 -6.31 17.41
#